data_806c4dc879f7037aa799a77a00fa99da
#
_entry.id   806c4dc879f7037aa799a77a00fa99da
#
_cell.length_a   1.000
_cell.length_b   1.000
_cell.length_c   1.000
_cell.angle_alpha   90.00
_cell.angle_beta   90.00
_cell.angle_gamma   90.00
#
_symmetry.space_group_name_H-M   'P 1'
#
loop_
_entity.id
_entity.type
_entity.pdbx_description
1 polymer ?
#
loop_
_entity_poly.entity_id
_entity_poly.type
_entity_poly.pdbx_seq_one_letter_code
_entity_poly.pdbx_strand_id
1 'polypeptide(L)'
;GYNNLLFISAVLGDMSFEKSGIYENVFLVEEPEAHLHPQLQELILNFFMKNVQQHENIQVIMTSHSPTMVSKIGTKNINLIYESQHKLYNYPLVNSSLTDEENDYLEKYLDVTKSQLFFAKGVIFVEGISEAILIPEFAKLINRPLDMYAVELVNINGVGFAPFAKMIKVPGKSSGFAKASIITDDDRCSNKNEPTYISKDLDYDDDLTGIIDKIDHGTPSTRFNSITALCGDNVVKCFGAVKTFEYALALEPNNIEYLLDAISTVYPEAGPKLRKKVNAEASQQLKALMIWLFVRSRNSAKAQVAQALGRILQKQHQDDKNGVTSPFVVPKYIKDAIYNVTRRLSGAEE
;
A
#
# COMPACT_ATOMS: atom_id res chain seq x y z
N GLY A 1 23.20 -15.94 -18.55
CA GLY A 1 22.33 -14.87 -19.03
C GLY A 1 22.35 -14.75 -20.55
N TYR A 2 23.42 -14.24 -21.17
CA TYR A 2 23.48 -14.02 -22.63
C TYR A 2 23.29 -15.29 -23.47
N ASN A 3 23.77 -16.43 -23.01
CA ASN A 3 23.60 -17.71 -23.73
C ASN A 3 22.12 -18.15 -23.81
N ASN A 4 21.33 -17.90 -22.76
CA ASN A 4 19.89 -18.15 -22.80
C ASN A 4 19.19 -17.24 -23.81
N LEU A 5 19.57 -15.96 -23.87
CA LEU A 5 19.04 -15.01 -24.83
C LEU A 5 19.32 -15.43 -26.27
N LEU A 6 20.56 -15.85 -26.57
CA LEU A 6 20.93 -16.36 -27.88
C LEU A 6 20.18 -17.64 -28.24
N PHE A 7 20.04 -18.57 -27.30
CA PHE A 7 19.30 -19.81 -27.50
C PHE A 7 17.82 -19.54 -27.80
N ILE A 8 17.15 -18.72 -26.97
CA ILE A 8 15.75 -18.34 -27.17
C ILE A 8 15.56 -17.63 -28.51
N SER A 9 16.48 -16.70 -28.86
CA SER A 9 16.42 -15.99 -30.16
C SER A 9 16.58 -16.92 -31.34
N ALA A 10 17.47 -17.90 -31.24
CA ALA A 10 17.70 -18.89 -32.29
C ALA A 10 16.48 -19.80 -32.48
N VAL A 11 15.91 -20.32 -31.39
CA VAL A 11 14.73 -21.19 -31.41
C VAL A 11 13.50 -20.45 -31.99
N LEU A 12 13.24 -19.21 -31.56
CA LEU A 12 12.15 -18.41 -32.12
C LEU A 12 12.38 -18.01 -33.57
N GLY A 13 13.64 -17.74 -33.94
CA GLY A 13 14.01 -17.46 -35.33
C GLY A 13 13.75 -18.65 -36.25
N ASP A 14 14.10 -19.84 -35.82
CA ASP A 14 13.89 -21.08 -36.59
C ASP A 14 12.41 -21.38 -36.85
N MET A 15 11.57 -21.20 -35.81
CA MET A 15 10.12 -21.45 -35.92
C MET A 15 9.37 -20.36 -36.73
N SER A 16 9.90 -19.14 -36.82
CA SER A 16 9.31 -18.09 -37.67
C SER A 16 9.52 -18.36 -39.17
N PHE A 17 10.46 -19.22 -39.52
CA PHE A 17 10.72 -19.62 -40.91
C PHE A 17 9.85 -20.78 -41.42
N GLU A 18 9.20 -21.55 -40.54
CA GLU A 18 8.26 -22.58 -40.95
C GLU A 18 6.93 -21.97 -41.39
N LYS A 19 6.85 -21.62 -42.69
CA LYS A 19 5.67 -21.05 -43.36
C LYS A 19 4.53 -22.04 -43.60
N SER A 20 4.49 -23.19 -42.97
CA SER A 20 3.39 -24.14 -43.13
C SER A 20 2.24 -23.82 -42.17
N GLY A 21 1.35 -22.93 -42.60
CA GLY A 21 0.25 -22.28 -41.86
C GLY A 21 -0.89 -23.19 -41.38
N ILE A 22 -0.61 -24.34 -40.80
CA ILE A 22 -1.63 -25.31 -40.32
C ILE A 22 -1.47 -25.60 -38.81
N TYR A 23 -0.32 -25.30 -38.21
CA TYR A 23 -0.08 -25.66 -36.81
C TYR A 23 0.17 -24.42 -35.93
N GLU A 24 -0.49 -24.40 -34.78
CA GLU A 24 -0.19 -23.44 -33.71
C GLU A 24 1.08 -23.90 -32.96
N ASN A 25 2.05 -22.99 -32.82
CA ASN A 25 3.29 -23.24 -32.09
C ASN A 25 3.16 -22.67 -30.67
N VAL A 26 3.34 -23.50 -29.64
CA VAL A 26 3.31 -23.08 -28.24
C VAL A 26 4.72 -23.16 -27.66
N PHE A 27 5.19 -21.99 -27.20
CA PHE A 27 6.45 -21.92 -26.46
C PHE A 27 6.19 -21.94 -24.97
N LEU A 28 6.83 -22.88 -24.28
CA LEU A 28 6.87 -22.93 -22.82
C LEU A 28 8.25 -22.46 -22.37
N VAL A 29 8.31 -21.38 -21.65
CA VAL A 29 9.57 -20.75 -21.19
C VAL A 29 9.53 -20.63 -19.67
N GLU A 30 10.47 -21.30 -19.00
CA GLU A 30 10.61 -21.21 -17.55
C GLU A 30 11.64 -20.13 -17.19
N GLU A 31 11.23 -19.22 -16.32
CA GLU A 31 12.07 -18.17 -15.73
C GLU A 31 13.06 -17.52 -16.71
N PRO A 32 12.60 -16.94 -17.84
CA PRO A 32 13.49 -16.34 -18.82
C PRO A 32 14.37 -15.22 -18.24
N GLU A 33 13.98 -14.65 -17.12
CA GLU A 33 14.72 -13.64 -16.38
C GLU A 33 15.94 -14.17 -15.61
N ALA A 34 16.10 -15.48 -15.47
CA ALA A 34 17.17 -16.06 -14.65
C ALA A 34 18.55 -15.53 -15.07
N HIS A 35 19.29 -14.98 -14.11
CA HIS A 35 20.60 -14.37 -14.29
C HIS A 35 20.65 -13.17 -15.25
N LEU A 36 19.51 -12.51 -15.53
CA LEU A 36 19.45 -11.31 -16.36
C LEU A 36 19.29 -10.04 -15.50
N HIS A 37 20.04 -9.02 -15.89
CA HIS A 37 19.82 -7.67 -15.37
C HIS A 37 18.41 -7.17 -15.75
N PRO A 38 17.70 -6.37 -14.92
CA PRO A 38 16.34 -5.89 -15.20
C PRO A 38 16.13 -5.32 -16.60
N GLN A 39 17.07 -4.54 -17.13
CA GLN A 39 16.99 -4.02 -18.49
C GLN A 39 16.96 -5.12 -19.57
N LEU A 40 17.68 -6.24 -19.36
CA LEU A 40 17.65 -7.38 -20.27
C LEU A 40 16.36 -8.19 -20.14
N GLN A 41 15.75 -8.21 -18.95
CA GLN A 41 14.43 -8.81 -18.75
C GLN A 41 13.36 -8.07 -19.56
N GLU A 42 13.40 -6.74 -19.60
CA GLU A 42 12.50 -5.95 -20.45
C GLU A 42 12.73 -6.21 -21.94
N LEU A 43 13.99 -6.33 -22.37
CA LEU A 43 14.32 -6.61 -23.77
C LEU A 43 13.82 -7.99 -24.22
N ILE A 44 13.97 -9.02 -23.38
CA ILE A 44 13.48 -10.37 -23.72
C ILE A 44 11.96 -10.41 -23.78
N LEU A 45 11.29 -9.74 -22.85
CA LEU A 45 9.82 -9.64 -22.86
C LEU A 45 9.31 -8.93 -24.12
N ASN A 46 9.91 -7.79 -24.47
CA ASN A 46 9.57 -7.05 -25.68
C ASN A 46 9.83 -7.89 -26.96
N PHE A 47 10.87 -8.71 -26.95
CA PHE A 47 11.16 -9.61 -28.05
C PHE A 47 10.04 -10.67 -28.21
N PHE A 48 9.61 -11.31 -27.12
CA PHE A 48 8.50 -12.25 -27.15
C PHE A 48 7.20 -11.59 -27.61
N MET A 49 6.85 -10.43 -27.02
CA MET A 49 5.63 -9.69 -27.37
C MET A 49 5.59 -9.32 -28.86
N LYS A 50 6.72 -8.85 -29.40
CA LYS A 50 6.83 -8.52 -30.83
C LYS A 50 6.63 -9.74 -31.71
N ASN A 51 7.22 -10.89 -31.37
CA ASN A 51 7.06 -12.11 -32.14
C ASN A 51 5.61 -12.62 -32.13
N VAL A 52 4.95 -12.63 -30.97
CA VAL A 52 3.52 -13.00 -30.85
C VAL A 52 2.62 -12.07 -31.67
N GLN A 53 2.92 -10.76 -31.69
CA GLN A 53 2.15 -9.79 -32.49
C GLN A 53 2.35 -9.96 -34.01
N GLN A 54 3.52 -10.42 -34.44
CA GLN A 54 3.87 -10.58 -35.86
C GLN A 54 3.44 -11.94 -36.45
N HIS A 55 3.18 -12.92 -35.60
CA HIS A 55 2.88 -14.30 -36.02
C HIS A 55 1.65 -14.82 -35.29
N GLU A 56 0.52 -14.92 -35.98
CA GLU A 56 -0.76 -15.37 -35.41
C GLU A 56 -0.75 -16.83 -34.94
N ASN A 57 0.21 -17.62 -35.42
CA ASN A 57 0.36 -19.04 -35.07
C ASN A 57 1.34 -19.30 -33.89
N ILE A 58 1.76 -18.26 -33.18
CA ILE A 58 2.70 -18.38 -32.05
C ILE A 58 1.99 -17.99 -30.75
N GLN A 59 2.00 -18.90 -29.78
CA GLN A 59 1.63 -18.65 -28.39
C GLN A 59 2.84 -18.81 -27.48
N VAL A 60 3.06 -17.89 -26.56
CA VAL A 60 4.12 -17.96 -25.56
C VAL A 60 3.49 -18.05 -24.17
N ILE A 61 3.86 -19.07 -23.41
CA ILE A 61 3.51 -19.23 -22.01
C ILE A 61 4.82 -19.22 -21.22
N MET A 62 4.96 -18.28 -20.28
CA MET A 62 6.16 -18.18 -19.48
C MET A 62 5.87 -18.16 -17.99
N THR A 63 6.74 -18.76 -17.20
CA THR A 63 6.75 -18.58 -15.73
C THR A 63 7.74 -17.52 -15.36
N SER A 64 7.44 -16.74 -14.33
CA SER A 64 8.35 -15.68 -13.86
C SER A 64 8.12 -15.36 -12.38
N HIS A 65 9.21 -15.03 -11.68
CA HIS A 65 9.21 -14.43 -10.34
C HIS A 65 9.67 -12.97 -10.37
N SER A 66 9.76 -12.35 -11.54
CA SER A 66 10.28 -10.99 -11.72
C SER A 66 9.18 -9.94 -11.69
N PRO A 67 9.18 -9.02 -10.71
CA PRO A 67 8.32 -7.83 -10.73
C PRO A 67 8.56 -6.96 -11.97
N THR A 68 9.79 -6.93 -12.50
CA THR A 68 10.12 -6.20 -13.72
C THR A 68 9.35 -6.73 -14.92
N MET A 69 9.29 -8.05 -15.09
CA MET A 69 8.53 -8.66 -16.19
C MET A 69 7.02 -8.44 -16.02
N VAL A 70 6.52 -8.65 -14.80
CA VAL A 70 5.08 -8.44 -14.50
C VAL A 70 4.65 -7.00 -14.72
N SER A 71 5.50 -6.00 -14.41
CA SER A 71 5.18 -4.58 -14.62
C SER A 71 5.03 -4.16 -16.07
N LYS A 72 5.49 -4.97 -17.01
CA LYS A 72 5.50 -4.65 -18.47
C LYS A 72 4.48 -5.45 -19.26
N ILE A 73 3.90 -6.48 -18.66
CA ILE A 73 2.86 -7.28 -19.31
C ILE A 73 1.49 -6.76 -18.89
N GLY A 74 0.55 -6.66 -19.81
CA GLY A 74 -0.81 -6.23 -19.47
C GLY A 74 -1.48 -7.20 -18.48
N THR A 75 -2.24 -6.66 -17.54
CA THR A 75 -2.90 -7.43 -16.47
C THR A 75 -3.72 -8.62 -16.99
N LYS A 76 -4.34 -8.48 -18.17
CA LYS A 76 -5.12 -9.54 -18.85
C LYS A 76 -4.28 -10.76 -19.25
N ASN A 77 -2.97 -10.62 -19.35
CA ASN A 77 -2.03 -11.70 -19.70
C ASN A 77 -1.39 -12.36 -18.46
N ILE A 78 -1.74 -11.91 -17.26
CA ILE A 78 -1.19 -12.46 -16.03
C ILE A 78 -2.09 -13.56 -15.50
N ASN A 79 -1.46 -14.70 -15.18
CA ASN A 79 -2.07 -15.83 -14.56
C ASN A 79 -1.37 -16.14 -13.24
N LEU A 80 -2.02 -15.85 -12.12
CA LEU A 80 -1.45 -16.02 -10.79
C LEU A 80 -1.62 -17.46 -10.31
N ILE A 81 -0.51 -18.08 -9.90
CA ILE A 81 -0.52 -19.35 -9.18
C ILE A 81 -0.24 -19.02 -7.70
N TYR A 82 -1.17 -19.35 -6.83
CA TYR A 82 -1.05 -19.07 -5.40
C TYR A 82 -1.47 -20.28 -4.56
N GLU A 83 -0.89 -20.37 -3.36
CA GLU A 83 -1.25 -21.38 -2.38
C GLU A 83 -2.27 -20.84 -1.38
N SER A 84 -3.33 -21.61 -1.14
CA SER A 84 -4.28 -21.36 -0.04
C SER A 84 -4.69 -22.69 0.57
N GLN A 85 -4.63 -22.81 1.90
CA GLN A 85 -4.99 -24.04 2.63
C GLN A 85 -4.26 -25.28 2.10
N HIS A 86 -2.95 -25.16 1.84
CA HIS A 86 -2.10 -26.23 1.29
C HIS A 86 -2.54 -26.78 -0.09
N LYS A 87 -3.29 -25.98 -0.84
CA LYS A 87 -3.68 -26.28 -2.21
C LYS A 87 -3.24 -25.16 -3.14
N LEU A 88 -2.76 -25.53 -4.32
CA LEU A 88 -2.44 -24.60 -5.39
C LEU A 88 -3.70 -24.22 -6.15
N TYR A 89 -3.83 -22.94 -6.41
CA TYR A 89 -4.91 -22.35 -7.19
C TYR A 89 -4.33 -21.53 -8.32
N ASN A 90 -5.07 -21.51 -9.41
CA ASN A 90 -4.82 -20.68 -10.57
C ASN A 90 -5.85 -19.55 -10.62
N TYR A 91 -5.39 -18.31 -10.87
CA TYR A 91 -6.24 -17.15 -11.03
C TYR A 91 -5.78 -16.28 -12.21
N PRO A 92 -6.38 -16.46 -13.40
CA PRO A 92 -6.18 -15.53 -14.50
C PRO A 92 -6.78 -14.16 -14.16
N LEU A 93 -5.98 -13.09 -14.22
CA LEU A 93 -6.47 -11.75 -13.89
C LEU A 93 -7.50 -11.22 -14.90
N VAL A 94 -7.55 -11.77 -16.11
CA VAL A 94 -8.63 -11.50 -17.07
C VAL A 94 -10.02 -11.87 -16.52
N ASN A 95 -10.09 -12.78 -15.56
CA ASN A 95 -11.33 -13.18 -14.88
C ASN A 95 -11.64 -12.31 -13.63
N SER A 96 -10.87 -11.27 -13.38
CA SER A 96 -11.16 -10.32 -12.30
C SER A 96 -12.44 -9.52 -12.57
N SER A 97 -13.00 -8.91 -11.53
CA SER A 97 -14.16 -8.03 -11.66
C SER A 97 -13.80 -6.58 -12.05
N LEU A 98 -12.63 -6.38 -12.66
CA LEU A 98 -12.16 -5.08 -13.13
C LEU A 98 -12.88 -4.67 -14.41
N THR A 99 -13.24 -3.39 -14.52
CA THR A 99 -13.65 -2.80 -15.80
C THR A 99 -12.43 -2.55 -16.69
N ASP A 100 -12.67 -2.24 -17.98
CA ASP A 100 -11.56 -1.90 -18.89
C ASP A 100 -10.81 -0.64 -18.41
N GLU A 101 -11.53 0.38 -17.94
CA GLU A 101 -10.93 1.61 -17.39
C GLU A 101 -10.09 1.32 -16.12
N GLU A 102 -10.55 0.42 -15.26
CA GLU A 102 -9.81 -0.01 -14.07
C GLU A 102 -8.55 -0.82 -14.43
N ASN A 103 -8.62 -1.65 -15.46
CA ASN A 103 -7.45 -2.35 -16.00
C ASN A 103 -6.42 -1.36 -16.57
N ASP A 104 -6.87 -0.41 -17.42
CA ASP A 104 -6.01 0.64 -17.96
C ASP A 104 -5.35 1.49 -16.87
N TYR A 105 -6.09 1.76 -15.80
CA TYR A 105 -5.54 2.46 -14.62
C TYR A 105 -4.45 1.64 -13.95
N LEU A 106 -4.71 0.36 -13.67
CA LEU A 106 -3.74 -0.53 -13.04
C LEU A 106 -2.47 -0.71 -13.88
N GLU A 107 -2.61 -0.89 -15.20
CA GLU A 107 -1.46 -1.05 -16.10
C GLU A 107 -0.54 0.18 -16.11
N LYS A 108 -1.11 1.38 -16.02
CA LYS A 108 -0.34 2.62 -15.91
C LYS A 108 0.28 2.80 -14.52
N TYR A 109 -0.38 2.27 -13.49
CA TYR A 109 0.02 2.46 -12.10
C TYR A 109 1.02 1.41 -11.61
N LEU A 110 0.94 0.17 -12.13
CA LEU A 110 1.80 -0.95 -11.74
C LEU A 110 3.19 -0.78 -12.35
N ASP A 111 4.08 -0.13 -11.62
CA ASP A 111 5.51 -0.11 -11.90
C ASP A 111 6.21 -1.33 -11.25
N VAL A 112 7.51 -1.44 -11.44
CA VAL A 112 8.32 -2.55 -10.89
C VAL A 112 8.16 -2.69 -9.38
N THR A 113 8.11 -1.56 -8.66
CA THR A 113 8.00 -1.55 -7.20
C THR A 113 6.63 -2.07 -6.76
N LYS A 114 5.56 -1.56 -7.37
CA LYS A 114 4.19 -1.96 -7.01
C LYS A 114 3.84 -3.37 -7.49
N SER A 115 4.49 -3.86 -8.55
CA SER A 115 4.29 -5.23 -9.04
C SER A 115 4.80 -6.31 -8.08
N GLN A 116 5.54 -5.95 -7.04
CA GLN A 116 5.91 -6.86 -5.95
C GLN A 116 4.67 -7.41 -5.21
N LEU A 117 3.55 -6.67 -5.24
CA LEU A 117 2.30 -7.11 -4.63
C LEU A 117 1.79 -8.49 -5.13
N PHE A 118 2.13 -8.86 -6.38
CA PHE A 118 1.73 -10.16 -6.94
C PHE A 118 2.44 -11.35 -6.30
N PHE A 119 3.57 -11.10 -5.64
CA PHE A 119 4.38 -12.11 -4.95
C PHE A 119 4.21 -12.07 -3.42
N ALA A 120 3.45 -11.10 -2.91
CA ALA A 120 3.24 -10.91 -1.48
C ALA A 120 2.18 -11.88 -0.92
N LYS A 121 2.36 -12.33 0.34
CA LYS A 121 1.35 -13.08 1.09
C LYS A 121 0.29 -12.17 1.71
N GLY A 122 0.63 -10.92 1.93
CA GLY A 122 -0.26 -9.88 2.41
C GLY A 122 0.08 -8.52 1.80
N VAL A 123 -0.90 -7.64 1.68
CA VAL A 123 -0.69 -6.30 1.13
C VAL A 123 -1.34 -5.27 2.04
N ILE A 124 -0.60 -4.18 2.33
CA ILE A 124 -1.17 -3.00 2.98
C ILE A 124 -1.19 -1.87 1.95
N PHE A 125 -2.37 -1.41 1.60
CA PHE A 125 -2.54 -0.22 0.77
C PHE A 125 -2.69 1.01 1.66
N VAL A 126 -1.94 2.07 1.35
CA VAL A 126 -1.97 3.34 2.07
C VAL A 126 -2.21 4.50 1.13
N GLU A 127 -2.76 5.59 1.67
CA GLU A 127 -3.17 6.76 0.90
C GLU A 127 -2.00 7.65 0.51
N GLY A 128 -1.01 7.79 1.42
CA GLY A 128 0.03 8.76 1.25
C GLY A 128 1.40 8.36 1.79
N ILE A 129 2.31 9.33 1.70
CA ILE A 129 3.73 9.14 2.04
C ILE A 129 3.96 9.01 3.54
N SER A 130 3.14 9.65 4.38
CA SER A 130 3.26 9.56 5.84
C SER A 130 3.07 8.14 6.32
N GLU A 131 2.01 7.50 5.85
CA GLU A 131 1.70 6.11 6.13
C GLU A 131 2.79 5.20 5.58
N ALA A 132 3.23 5.43 4.35
CA ALA A 132 4.26 4.62 3.71
C ALA A 132 5.59 4.63 4.50
N ILE A 133 5.94 5.75 5.13
CA ILE A 133 7.13 5.88 5.96
C ILE A 133 6.93 5.24 7.34
N LEU A 134 5.76 5.44 7.97
CA LEU A 134 5.55 5.11 9.39
C LEU A 134 5.00 3.70 9.63
N ILE A 135 4.19 3.14 8.73
CA ILE A 135 3.61 1.81 8.92
C ILE A 135 4.68 0.72 9.10
N PRO A 136 5.80 0.69 8.35
CA PRO A 136 6.86 -0.29 8.61
C PRO A 136 7.48 -0.15 10.00
N GLU A 137 7.66 1.07 10.51
CA GLU A 137 8.19 1.30 11.86
C GLU A 137 7.17 0.88 12.93
N PHE A 138 5.90 1.18 12.73
CA PHE A 138 4.83 0.72 13.62
C PHE A 138 4.72 -0.82 13.65
N ALA A 139 4.91 -1.47 12.52
CA ALA A 139 4.93 -2.93 12.44
C ALA A 139 6.07 -3.52 13.28
N LYS A 140 7.27 -2.90 13.26
CA LYS A 140 8.39 -3.30 14.11
C LYS A 140 8.07 -3.11 15.60
N LEU A 141 7.46 -1.97 15.99
CA LEU A 141 7.09 -1.68 17.37
C LEU A 141 6.12 -2.70 17.97
N ILE A 142 5.25 -3.28 17.15
CA ILE A 142 4.30 -4.32 17.59
C ILE A 142 4.81 -5.75 17.33
N ASN A 143 6.11 -5.93 17.08
CA ASN A 143 6.75 -7.22 16.80
C ASN A 143 6.14 -7.97 15.60
N ARG A 144 5.75 -7.23 14.55
CA ARG A 144 5.21 -7.75 13.29
C ARG A 144 5.88 -7.09 12.07
N PRO A 145 7.24 -7.11 11.95
CA PRO A 145 7.92 -6.47 10.83
C PRO A 145 7.44 -7.07 9.51
N LEU A 146 7.07 -6.21 8.55
CA LEU A 146 6.33 -6.60 7.34
C LEU A 146 7.11 -7.58 6.46
N ASP A 147 8.42 -7.43 6.37
CA ASP A 147 9.34 -8.29 5.62
C ASP A 147 9.33 -9.73 6.11
N MET A 148 9.26 -9.95 7.43
CA MET A 148 9.20 -11.29 8.03
C MET A 148 7.90 -12.04 7.70
N TYR A 149 6.87 -11.33 7.27
CA TYR A 149 5.56 -11.89 6.92
C TYR A 149 5.28 -11.87 5.41
N ALA A 150 6.27 -11.48 4.58
CA ALA A 150 6.10 -11.28 3.14
C ALA A 150 4.91 -10.35 2.83
N VAL A 151 4.79 -9.26 3.58
CA VAL A 151 3.76 -8.24 3.40
C VAL A 151 4.34 -7.07 2.62
N GLU A 152 3.70 -6.73 1.50
CA GLU A 152 4.04 -5.58 0.68
C GLU A 152 3.23 -4.35 1.09
N LEU A 153 3.89 -3.20 1.20
CA LEU A 153 3.28 -1.92 1.47
C LEU A 153 3.19 -1.10 0.17
N VAL A 154 1.98 -0.84 -0.28
CA VAL A 154 1.72 -0.14 -1.54
C VAL A 154 1.12 1.23 -1.28
N ASN A 155 1.89 2.28 -1.55
CA ASN A 155 1.39 3.65 -1.49
C ASN A 155 0.64 3.98 -2.80
N ILE A 156 -0.67 4.21 -2.69
CA ILE A 156 -1.54 4.53 -3.82
C ILE A 156 -1.32 5.99 -4.31
N ASN A 157 -0.71 6.86 -3.48
CA ASN A 157 -0.59 8.30 -3.76
C ASN A 157 -1.95 8.94 -4.10
N GLY A 158 -2.99 8.58 -3.35
CA GLY A 158 -4.34 9.03 -3.57
C GLY A 158 -5.38 8.06 -3.02
N VAL A 159 -6.57 8.11 -3.57
CA VAL A 159 -7.76 7.43 -3.02
C VAL A 159 -8.32 6.33 -3.94
N GLY A 160 -7.60 5.96 -4.98
CA GLY A 160 -8.02 4.99 -6.01
C GLY A 160 -7.85 3.52 -5.58
N PHE A 161 -8.39 3.12 -4.43
CA PHE A 161 -8.22 1.76 -3.88
C PHE A 161 -9.06 0.68 -4.60
N ALA A 162 -10.15 1.08 -5.27
CA ALA A 162 -11.12 0.12 -5.81
C ALA A 162 -10.52 -0.88 -6.81
N PRO A 163 -9.70 -0.49 -7.80
CA PRO A 163 -9.11 -1.44 -8.73
C PRO A 163 -8.21 -2.47 -8.04
N PHE A 164 -7.43 -2.03 -7.03
CA PHE A 164 -6.55 -2.93 -6.27
C PHE A 164 -7.35 -3.92 -5.41
N ALA A 165 -8.39 -3.45 -4.73
CA ALA A 165 -9.26 -4.31 -3.94
C ALA A 165 -9.95 -5.37 -4.80
N LYS A 166 -10.46 -4.98 -5.98
CA LYS A 166 -11.09 -5.90 -6.94
C LYS A 166 -10.10 -6.92 -7.50
N MET A 167 -8.86 -6.48 -7.81
CA MET A 167 -7.82 -7.34 -8.36
C MET A 167 -7.42 -8.47 -7.37
N ILE A 168 -7.32 -8.17 -6.08
CA ILE A 168 -6.93 -9.15 -5.06
C ILE A 168 -8.02 -10.20 -4.82
N LYS A 169 -9.28 -9.82 -4.98
CA LYS A 169 -10.42 -10.72 -4.79
C LYS A 169 -10.57 -11.67 -5.97
N VAL A 170 -10.64 -12.95 -5.67
CA VAL A 170 -10.92 -13.96 -6.70
C VAL A 170 -12.44 -14.14 -6.81
N PRO A 171 -13.08 -13.83 -7.94
CA PRO A 171 -14.51 -13.95 -8.11
C PRO A 171 -15.03 -15.35 -7.77
N GLY A 172 -16.12 -15.41 -7.02
CA GLY A 172 -16.74 -16.68 -6.61
C GLY A 172 -16.00 -17.46 -5.52
N LYS A 173 -14.92 -16.90 -4.94
CA LYS A 173 -14.19 -17.51 -3.82
C LYS A 173 -14.22 -16.61 -2.60
N SER A 174 -14.18 -17.21 -1.42
CA SER A 174 -14.04 -16.51 -0.14
C SER A 174 -12.58 -16.13 0.18
N SER A 175 -11.64 -16.50 -0.69
CA SER A 175 -10.21 -16.21 -0.56
C SER A 175 -9.71 -15.41 -1.77
N GLY A 176 -8.77 -14.49 -1.55
CA GLY A 176 -7.97 -13.86 -2.59
C GLY A 176 -6.62 -14.55 -2.75
N PHE A 177 -5.80 -14.10 -3.71
CA PHE A 177 -4.43 -14.57 -3.82
C PHE A 177 -3.52 -14.04 -2.69
N ALA A 178 -3.92 -12.94 -2.06
CA ALA A 178 -3.30 -12.39 -0.86
C ALA A 178 -4.39 -11.86 0.08
N LYS A 179 -4.04 -11.62 1.35
CA LYS A 179 -4.87 -10.81 2.26
C LYS A 179 -4.49 -9.34 2.10
N ALA A 180 -5.47 -8.44 2.14
CA ALA A 180 -5.18 -7.02 2.05
C ALA A 180 -5.82 -6.20 3.18
N SER A 181 -5.11 -5.15 3.56
CA SER A 181 -5.60 -4.09 4.44
C SER A 181 -5.51 -2.77 3.69
N ILE A 182 -6.56 -1.98 3.72
CA ILE A 182 -6.58 -0.60 3.25
C ILE A 182 -6.56 0.29 4.48
N ILE A 183 -5.56 1.16 4.60
CA ILE A 183 -5.47 2.20 5.63
C ILE A 183 -5.74 3.53 4.93
N THR A 184 -6.78 4.24 5.36
CA THR A 184 -7.21 5.50 4.74
C THR A 184 -7.88 6.40 5.78
N ASP A 185 -7.94 7.69 5.50
CA ASP A 185 -8.64 8.68 6.31
C ASP A 185 -10.16 8.53 6.16
N ASP A 186 -10.92 8.71 7.22
CA ASP A 186 -12.40 8.75 7.11
C ASP A 186 -12.91 10.08 6.57
N ASP A 187 -12.04 11.10 6.53
CA ASP A 187 -12.31 12.44 5.98
C ASP A 187 -13.60 13.10 6.50
N ARG A 188 -14.05 12.73 7.71
CA ARG A 188 -15.19 13.40 8.32
C ARG A 188 -15.00 14.90 8.37
N CYS A 189 -16.07 15.65 8.33
CA CYS A 189 -16.05 17.13 8.38
C CYS A 189 -15.34 17.80 7.19
N SER A 190 -15.22 17.12 6.05
CA SER A 190 -14.60 17.67 4.85
C SER A 190 -15.59 18.23 3.83
N ASN A 191 -16.88 17.89 3.95
CA ASN A 191 -17.93 18.35 3.06
C ASN A 191 -18.44 19.74 3.46
N LYS A 192 -18.28 20.72 2.58
CA LYS A 192 -18.70 22.12 2.81
C LYS A 192 -20.20 22.29 3.04
N ASN A 193 -21.01 21.35 2.60
CA ASN A 193 -22.47 21.40 2.71
C ASN A 193 -23.00 20.82 4.05
N GLU A 194 -22.11 20.32 4.90
CA GLU A 194 -22.48 19.74 6.19
C GLU A 194 -22.27 20.73 7.34
N PRO A 195 -23.12 20.72 8.37
CA PRO A 195 -22.95 21.59 9.54
C PRO A 195 -21.64 21.34 10.28
N THR A 196 -21.13 20.11 10.20
CA THR A 196 -19.86 19.69 10.82
C THR A 196 -18.62 20.08 10.03
N TYR A 197 -18.77 20.80 8.90
CA TYR A 197 -17.64 21.20 8.08
C TYR A 197 -16.58 21.97 8.86
N ILE A 198 -15.32 21.61 8.66
CA ILE A 198 -14.14 22.32 9.19
C ILE A 198 -13.43 22.97 8.01
N SER A 199 -13.30 24.32 8.07
CA SER A 199 -12.63 25.08 7.02
C SER A 199 -11.20 24.60 6.79
N LYS A 200 -10.77 24.63 5.53
CA LYS A 200 -9.37 24.37 5.16
C LYS A 200 -8.43 25.49 5.62
N ASP A 201 -8.96 26.67 5.82
CA ASP A 201 -8.20 27.87 6.21
C ASP A 201 -7.99 27.96 7.72
N LEU A 202 -8.68 27.11 8.53
CA LEU A 202 -8.52 27.05 9.98
C LEU A 202 -7.07 26.67 10.34
N ASP A 203 -6.43 27.45 11.21
CA ASP A 203 -5.08 27.18 11.72
C ASP A 203 -5.11 26.85 13.23
N TYR A 204 -3.99 26.33 13.73
CA TYR A 204 -3.84 25.94 15.15
C TYR A 204 -3.83 27.15 16.10
N ASP A 205 -3.67 28.38 15.59
CA ASP A 205 -3.68 29.64 16.33
C ASP A 205 -5.08 30.28 16.39
N ASP A 206 -6.05 29.76 15.62
CA ASP A 206 -7.41 30.29 15.61
C ASP A 206 -8.21 29.87 16.85
N ASP A 207 -9.43 30.39 16.96
CA ASP A 207 -10.40 29.91 17.94
C ASP A 207 -10.89 28.49 17.53
N LEU A 208 -10.52 27.53 18.35
CA LEU A 208 -10.84 26.11 18.13
C LEU A 208 -12.13 25.67 18.87
N THR A 209 -12.87 26.62 19.46
CA THR A 209 -14.11 26.37 20.19
C THR A 209 -15.12 25.65 19.28
N GLY A 210 -15.70 24.54 19.77
CA GLY A 210 -16.69 23.74 19.04
C GLY A 210 -16.15 22.90 17.88
N ILE A 211 -14.85 22.95 17.56
CA ILE A 211 -14.29 22.13 16.47
C ILE A 211 -14.25 20.64 16.85
N ILE A 212 -13.94 20.33 18.11
CA ILE A 212 -13.97 18.95 18.61
C ILE A 212 -15.39 18.37 18.51
N ASP A 213 -16.38 19.17 18.91
CA ASP A 213 -17.79 18.76 18.81
C ASP A 213 -18.20 18.45 17.36
N LYS A 214 -17.71 19.22 16.38
CA LYS A 214 -17.91 18.90 14.96
C LYS A 214 -17.25 17.59 14.56
N ILE A 215 -16.06 17.27 15.07
CA ILE A 215 -15.37 16.02 14.78
C ILE A 215 -16.11 14.84 15.39
N ASP A 216 -16.57 14.97 16.63
CA ASP A 216 -17.27 13.90 17.36
C ASP A 216 -18.63 13.56 16.73
N HIS A 217 -19.36 14.58 16.23
CA HIS A 217 -20.63 14.41 15.53
C HIS A 217 -20.49 14.25 14.01
N GLY A 218 -19.31 14.41 13.47
CA GLY A 218 -19.04 14.24 12.04
C GLY A 218 -19.12 12.77 11.61
N THR A 219 -19.73 12.53 10.46
CA THR A 219 -19.82 11.19 9.86
C THR A 219 -18.68 10.95 8.87
N PRO A 220 -18.23 9.70 8.71
CA PRO A 220 -17.27 9.36 7.66
C PRO A 220 -17.74 9.80 6.28
N SER A 221 -16.81 10.22 5.44
CA SER A 221 -17.10 10.71 4.09
C SER A 221 -17.75 9.63 3.20
N THR A 222 -18.47 10.06 2.18
CA THR A 222 -19.05 9.16 1.16
C THR A 222 -17.98 8.27 0.52
N ARG A 223 -16.78 8.84 0.29
CA ARG A 223 -15.62 8.11 -0.23
C ARG A 223 -15.23 6.94 0.68
N PHE A 224 -15.05 7.22 1.99
CA PHE A 224 -14.71 6.19 2.96
C PHE A 224 -15.75 5.08 3.02
N ASN A 225 -17.03 5.44 3.03
CA ASN A 225 -18.13 4.48 3.02
C ASN A 225 -18.13 3.61 1.76
N SER A 226 -17.82 4.18 0.58
CA SER A 226 -17.68 3.42 -0.67
C SER A 226 -16.53 2.42 -0.62
N ILE A 227 -15.36 2.82 -0.08
CA ILE A 227 -14.22 1.92 0.10
C ILE A 227 -14.58 0.79 1.09
N THR A 228 -15.21 1.13 2.20
CA THR A 228 -15.63 0.15 3.22
C THR A 228 -16.63 -0.86 2.65
N ALA A 229 -17.57 -0.40 1.81
CA ALA A 229 -18.51 -1.29 1.13
C ALA A 229 -17.84 -2.28 0.18
N LEU A 230 -16.75 -1.87 -0.49
CA LEU A 230 -15.92 -2.77 -1.30
C LEU A 230 -15.17 -3.82 -0.45
N CYS A 231 -14.92 -3.54 0.82
CA CYS A 231 -14.10 -4.34 1.73
C CYS A 231 -14.91 -5.30 2.62
N GLY A 232 -16.15 -5.61 2.29
CA GLY A 232 -17.11 -6.35 3.14
C GLY A 232 -16.83 -7.84 3.35
N ASP A 233 -15.67 -8.36 2.90
CA ASP A 233 -15.27 -9.76 3.03
C ASP A 233 -13.99 -9.96 3.87
N ASN A 234 -13.57 -11.22 4.02
CA ASN A 234 -12.37 -11.56 4.78
C ASN A 234 -11.05 -11.39 4.00
N VAL A 235 -11.11 -11.02 2.73
CA VAL A 235 -9.94 -10.89 1.85
C VAL A 235 -9.34 -9.50 1.93
N VAL A 236 -10.17 -8.47 1.74
CA VAL A 236 -9.78 -7.06 1.81
C VAL A 236 -10.55 -6.38 2.92
N LYS A 237 -9.85 -5.78 3.87
CA LYS A 237 -10.44 -5.01 4.97
C LYS A 237 -10.00 -3.56 4.94
N CYS A 238 -10.93 -2.66 5.26
CA CYS A 238 -10.67 -1.22 5.39
C CYS A 238 -10.53 -0.83 6.87
N PHE A 239 -9.52 -0.04 7.17
CA PHE A 239 -9.21 0.49 8.50
C PHE A 239 -9.09 2.00 8.40
N GLY A 240 -10.04 2.71 9.01
CA GLY A 240 -10.15 4.16 8.91
C GLY A 240 -9.48 4.89 10.06
N ALA A 241 -8.69 5.91 9.74
CA ALA A 241 -8.28 6.91 10.70
C ALA A 241 -9.45 7.87 10.98
N VAL A 242 -9.67 8.17 12.26
CA VAL A 242 -10.60 9.25 12.62
C VAL A 242 -10.05 10.58 12.11
N LYS A 243 -10.78 11.25 11.25
CA LYS A 243 -10.43 12.50 10.58
C LYS A 243 -9.26 12.33 9.60
N THR A 244 -8.02 12.22 10.10
CA THR A 244 -6.82 11.98 9.31
C THR A 244 -5.81 11.14 10.09
N PHE A 245 -4.84 10.58 9.38
CA PHE A 245 -3.76 9.81 9.95
C PHE A 245 -3.02 10.57 11.06
N GLU A 246 -2.62 11.83 10.83
CA GLU A 246 -1.88 12.63 11.81
C GLU A 246 -2.72 12.96 13.03
N TYR A 247 -4.02 13.26 12.85
CA TYR A 247 -4.94 13.49 13.97
C TYR A 247 -5.10 12.22 14.81
N ALA A 248 -5.31 11.08 14.19
CA ALA A 248 -5.45 9.80 14.87
C ALA A 248 -4.20 9.37 15.63
N LEU A 249 -2.99 9.67 15.11
CA LEU A 249 -1.73 9.45 15.84
C LEU A 249 -1.64 10.33 17.10
N ALA A 250 -2.06 11.58 16.99
CA ALA A 250 -2.00 12.55 18.10
C ALA A 250 -3.12 12.34 19.13
N LEU A 251 -4.17 11.57 18.85
CA LEU A 251 -5.18 11.20 19.83
C LEU A 251 -4.64 10.30 20.95
N GLU A 252 -3.58 9.54 20.68
CA GLU A 252 -2.89 8.74 21.71
C GLU A 252 -2.04 9.68 22.60
N PRO A 253 -2.33 9.79 23.91
CA PRO A 253 -1.65 10.76 24.78
C PRO A 253 -0.12 10.60 24.78
N ASN A 254 0.36 9.38 24.77
CA ASN A 254 1.79 9.08 24.78
C ASN A 254 2.51 9.55 23.51
N ASN A 255 1.79 9.75 22.40
CA ASN A 255 2.38 10.11 21.13
C ASN A 255 2.66 11.63 20.98
N ILE A 256 2.06 12.45 21.84
CA ILE A 256 2.14 13.93 21.74
C ILE A 256 3.59 14.40 21.72
N GLU A 257 4.39 14.00 22.69
CA GLU A 257 5.78 14.46 22.77
C GLU A 257 6.64 13.99 21.58
N TYR A 258 6.42 12.77 21.09
CA TYR A 258 7.09 12.25 19.88
C TYR A 258 6.76 13.07 18.64
N LEU A 259 5.50 13.42 18.47
CA LEU A 259 5.04 14.27 17.36
C LEU A 259 5.61 15.70 17.48
N LEU A 260 5.64 16.27 18.69
CA LEU A 260 6.21 17.59 18.94
C LEU A 260 7.73 17.61 18.75
N ASP A 261 8.44 16.52 19.08
CA ASP A 261 9.88 16.36 18.83
C ASP A 261 10.15 16.29 17.32
N ALA A 262 9.36 15.49 16.60
CA ALA A 262 9.46 15.39 15.15
C ALA A 262 9.18 16.73 14.47
N ILE A 263 8.12 17.44 14.90
CA ILE A 263 7.78 18.77 14.39
C ILE A 263 8.89 19.78 14.72
N SER A 264 9.42 19.77 15.94
CA SER A 264 10.48 20.70 16.34
C SER A 264 11.79 20.46 15.60
N THR A 265 12.07 19.20 15.21
CA THR A 265 13.21 18.84 14.37
C THR A 265 13.08 19.45 12.96
N VAL A 266 11.88 19.41 12.39
CA VAL A 266 11.60 19.94 11.04
C VAL A 266 11.42 21.47 11.05
N TYR A 267 10.81 22.00 12.11
CA TYR A 267 10.48 23.41 12.28
C TYR A 267 11.07 23.97 13.59
N PRO A 268 12.38 24.28 13.63
CA PRO A 268 13.08 24.67 14.88
C PRO A 268 12.53 25.93 15.55
N GLU A 269 11.94 26.85 14.77
CA GLU A 269 11.36 28.11 15.32
C GLU A 269 9.87 27.96 15.65
N ALA A 270 9.10 27.26 14.83
CA ALA A 270 7.65 27.16 15.00
C ALA A 270 7.26 25.95 15.90
N GLY A 271 8.01 24.87 15.88
CA GLY A 271 7.76 23.69 16.71
C GLY A 271 7.74 23.98 18.22
N PRO A 272 8.75 24.68 18.77
CA PRO A 272 8.71 25.06 20.19
C PRO A 272 7.53 25.98 20.57
N LYS A 273 7.07 26.84 19.65
CA LYS A 273 5.88 27.68 19.88
C LYS A 273 4.62 26.83 19.95
N LEU A 274 4.47 25.88 19.00
CA LEU A 274 3.38 24.90 19.04
C LEU A 274 3.42 24.06 20.32
N ARG A 275 4.59 23.54 20.70
CA ARG A 275 4.79 22.75 21.94
C ARG A 275 4.29 23.50 23.17
N LYS A 276 4.65 24.80 23.31
CA LYS A 276 4.19 25.61 24.42
C LYS A 276 2.66 25.68 24.50
N LYS A 277 1.98 25.83 23.35
CA LYS A 277 0.51 25.88 23.30
C LYS A 277 -0.12 24.51 23.59
N VAL A 278 0.38 23.48 22.97
CA VAL A 278 -0.13 22.11 23.16
C VAL A 278 0.03 21.67 24.62
N ASN A 279 1.16 21.99 25.26
CA ASN A 279 1.40 21.63 26.66
C ASN A 279 0.59 22.46 27.65
N ALA A 280 0.12 23.64 27.28
CA ALA A 280 -0.80 24.45 28.07
C ALA A 280 -2.26 23.97 28.00
N GLU A 281 -2.58 23.14 27.00
CA GLU A 281 -3.94 22.61 26.79
C GLU A 281 -4.18 21.36 27.65
N ALA A 282 -5.36 21.25 28.24
CA ALA A 282 -5.76 20.11 29.05
C ALA A 282 -6.41 19.00 28.22
N SER A 283 -7.17 19.38 27.20
CA SER A 283 -7.91 18.44 26.35
C SER A 283 -6.99 17.69 25.38
N GLN A 284 -7.00 16.37 25.44
CA GLN A 284 -6.24 15.51 24.51
C GLN A 284 -6.69 15.72 23.06
N GLN A 285 -7.97 15.87 22.82
CA GLN A 285 -8.52 16.10 21.49
C GLN A 285 -8.08 17.46 20.93
N LEU A 286 -8.02 18.52 21.75
CA LEU A 286 -7.50 19.83 21.32
C LEU A 286 -6.00 19.77 21.04
N LYS A 287 -5.21 19.05 21.84
CA LYS A 287 -3.79 18.80 21.53
C LYS A 287 -3.62 18.15 20.15
N ALA A 288 -4.40 17.10 19.91
CA ALA A 288 -4.39 16.40 18.62
C ALA A 288 -4.81 17.31 17.45
N LEU A 289 -5.84 18.14 17.68
CA LEU A 289 -6.33 19.09 16.70
C LEU A 289 -5.25 20.14 16.35
N MET A 290 -4.58 20.72 17.34
CA MET A 290 -3.50 21.69 17.11
C MET A 290 -2.34 21.11 16.32
N ILE A 291 -1.91 19.89 16.66
CA ILE A 291 -0.84 19.19 15.93
C ILE A 291 -1.26 18.92 14.48
N TRP A 292 -2.46 18.41 14.26
CA TRP A 292 -2.98 18.16 12.92
C TRP A 292 -3.08 19.44 12.09
N LEU A 293 -3.65 20.52 12.63
CA LEU A 293 -3.77 21.82 11.96
C LEU A 293 -2.39 22.38 11.59
N PHE A 294 -1.41 22.28 12.51
CA PHE A 294 -0.04 22.72 12.26
C PHE A 294 0.59 21.99 11.07
N VAL A 295 0.44 20.66 11.01
CA VAL A 295 1.01 19.86 9.92
C VAL A 295 0.25 20.11 8.61
N ARG A 296 -1.09 20.23 8.67
CA ARG A 296 -1.94 20.46 7.49
C ARG A 296 -1.65 21.78 6.79
N SER A 297 -1.41 22.85 7.56
CA SER A 297 -1.23 24.22 7.02
C SER A 297 0.11 24.43 6.32
N ARG A 298 1.04 23.46 6.37
CA ARG A 298 2.40 23.59 5.84
C ARG A 298 2.68 22.62 4.69
N ASN A 299 3.14 23.18 3.56
CA ASN A 299 3.54 22.36 2.42
C ASN A 299 4.67 21.38 2.80
N SER A 300 4.57 20.16 2.34
CA SER A 300 5.55 19.06 2.59
C SER A 300 5.73 18.65 4.05
N ALA A 301 5.02 19.27 5.01
CA ALA A 301 5.17 18.94 6.43
C ALA A 301 4.87 17.48 6.73
N LYS A 302 3.84 16.93 6.11
CA LYS A 302 3.45 15.52 6.32
C LYS A 302 4.63 14.56 6.12
N ALA A 303 5.29 14.62 4.98
CA ALA A 303 6.41 13.73 4.66
C ALA A 303 7.63 13.98 5.57
N GLN A 304 7.96 15.25 5.82
CA GLN A 304 9.12 15.61 6.63
C GLN A 304 8.94 15.24 8.10
N VAL A 305 7.77 15.51 8.67
CA VAL A 305 7.43 15.14 10.05
C VAL A 305 7.36 13.63 10.20
N ALA A 306 6.76 12.90 9.23
CA ALA A 306 6.74 11.45 9.24
C ALA A 306 8.16 10.86 9.19
N GLN A 307 9.07 11.41 8.37
CA GLN A 307 10.46 10.98 8.34
C GLN A 307 11.20 11.26 9.67
N ALA A 308 11.00 12.42 10.26
CA ALA A 308 11.59 12.76 11.56
C ALA A 308 11.07 11.84 12.66
N LEU A 309 9.74 11.59 12.70
CA LEU A 309 9.13 10.67 13.65
C LEU A 309 9.65 9.24 13.45
N GLY A 310 9.75 8.77 12.21
CA GLY A 310 10.30 7.44 11.90
C GLY A 310 11.72 7.25 12.47
N ARG A 311 12.59 8.27 12.34
CA ARG A 311 13.95 8.24 12.92
C ARG A 311 13.93 8.19 14.46
N ILE A 312 13.01 8.90 15.09
CA ILE A 312 12.83 8.88 16.56
C ILE A 312 12.41 7.49 16.99
N LEU A 313 11.43 6.89 16.31
CA LEU A 313 10.94 5.54 16.62
C LEU A 313 11.99 4.45 16.40
N GLN A 314 12.82 4.57 15.37
CA GLN A 314 13.93 3.63 15.13
C GLN A 314 14.96 3.65 16.28
N LYS A 315 15.32 4.82 16.78
CA LYS A 315 16.20 4.96 17.95
C LYS A 315 15.57 4.33 19.18
N GLN A 316 14.30 4.64 19.44
CA GLN A 316 13.56 4.10 20.55
C GLN A 316 13.50 2.56 20.51
N HIS A 317 13.21 1.95 19.36
CA HIS A 317 13.19 0.49 19.22
C HIS A 317 14.56 -0.16 19.52
N GLN A 318 15.66 0.55 19.30
CA GLN A 318 17.00 0.12 19.70
C GLN A 318 17.19 0.22 21.22
N ASP A 319 16.69 1.29 21.83
CA ASP A 319 16.78 1.53 23.28
C ASP A 319 15.88 0.58 24.06
N ASP A 320 14.69 0.23 23.56
CA ASP A 320 13.78 -0.75 24.18
C ASP A 320 14.41 -2.15 24.30
N LYS A 321 15.28 -2.55 23.37
CA LYS A 321 16.09 -3.77 23.48
C LYS A 321 17.06 -3.73 24.65
N ASN A 322 17.36 -2.55 25.17
CA ASN A 322 18.19 -2.32 26.36
C ASN A 322 17.38 -2.11 27.65
N GLY A 323 16.06 -2.37 27.63
CA GLY A 323 15.20 -2.33 28.81
C GLY A 323 14.54 -0.97 29.10
N VAL A 324 14.55 -0.04 28.18
CA VAL A 324 13.80 1.22 28.28
C VAL A 324 12.36 1.00 27.79
N THR A 325 11.37 1.30 28.62
CA THR A 325 9.95 1.13 28.29
C THR A 325 9.54 2.16 27.24
N SER A 326 9.01 1.66 26.12
CA SER A 326 8.50 2.50 25.05
C SER A 326 7.13 3.09 25.40
N PRO A 327 6.98 4.39 25.39
CA PRO A 327 5.69 5.03 25.55
C PRO A 327 4.93 5.28 24.24
N PHE A 328 5.53 5.10 23.04
CA PHE A 328 4.80 5.32 21.79
C PHE A 328 3.73 4.24 21.56
N VAL A 329 2.50 4.68 21.31
CA VAL A 329 1.35 3.80 21.12
C VAL A 329 0.94 3.79 19.66
N VAL A 330 1.02 2.63 19.01
CA VAL A 330 0.46 2.44 17.67
C VAL A 330 -1.08 2.43 17.78
N PRO A 331 -1.81 3.31 17.09
CA PRO A 331 -3.26 3.34 17.14
C PRO A 331 -3.90 2.00 16.77
N LYS A 332 -5.05 1.72 17.40
CA LYS A 332 -5.73 0.43 17.27
C LYS A 332 -6.02 0.05 15.82
N TYR A 333 -6.53 0.98 14.99
CA TYR A 333 -6.88 0.69 13.60
C TYR A 333 -5.66 0.27 12.76
N ILE A 334 -4.48 0.85 13.04
CA ILE A 334 -3.21 0.46 12.39
C ILE A 334 -2.76 -0.92 12.86
N LYS A 335 -2.82 -1.19 14.18
CA LYS A 335 -2.54 -2.54 14.71
C LYS A 335 -3.42 -3.58 14.04
N ASP A 336 -4.72 -3.33 14.00
CA ASP A 336 -5.69 -4.25 13.41
C ASP A 336 -5.42 -4.47 11.91
N ALA A 337 -4.99 -3.42 11.18
CA ALA A 337 -4.60 -3.52 9.77
C ALA A 337 -3.36 -4.39 9.58
N ILE A 338 -2.32 -4.19 10.40
CA ILE A 338 -1.10 -4.99 10.35
C ILE A 338 -1.38 -6.44 10.74
N TYR A 339 -2.12 -6.68 11.83
CA TYR A 339 -2.49 -8.03 12.25
C TYR A 339 -3.34 -8.76 11.20
N ASN A 340 -4.21 -8.07 10.47
CA ASN A 340 -5.03 -8.70 9.43
C ASN A 340 -4.18 -9.39 8.37
N VAL A 341 -3.06 -8.80 7.96
CA VAL A 341 -2.19 -9.32 6.88
C VAL A 341 -1.03 -10.16 7.41
N THR A 342 -0.65 -10.02 8.69
CA THR A 342 0.46 -10.76 9.30
C THR A 342 0.02 -12.00 10.08
N ARG A 343 -1.29 -12.26 10.22
CA ARG A 343 -1.78 -13.52 10.78
C ARG A 343 -1.45 -14.66 9.84
N ARG A 344 -0.64 -15.62 10.27
CA ARG A 344 -0.47 -16.90 9.57
C ARG A 344 -1.86 -17.53 9.45
N LEU A 345 -2.21 -17.97 8.24
CA LEU A 345 -3.39 -18.82 8.04
C LEU A 345 -3.21 -20.02 8.96
N SER A 346 -4.15 -20.18 9.89
CA SER A 346 -4.15 -21.10 11.02
C SER A 346 -3.55 -22.48 10.71
N GLY A 347 -2.55 -22.87 11.49
CA GLY A 347 -1.91 -24.18 11.48
C GLY A 347 -0.63 -24.30 12.31
N ALA A 348 -0.09 -23.18 12.80
CA ALA A 348 0.95 -23.18 13.82
C ALA A 348 0.51 -22.25 14.93
N GLU A 349 0.11 -22.82 16.06
CA GLU A 349 0.03 -22.15 17.35
C GLU A 349 1.37 -21.51 17.68
N GLU A 350 1.32 -20.41 18.40
CA GLU A 350 2.43 -19.54 18.83
C GLU A 350 3.63 -20.27 19.38
#